data_b0f508dc8bdc3f6097a99aff283019f1
#
_entry.id   b0f508dc8bdc3f6097a99aff283019f1
#
_cell.length_a   1.000
_cell.length_b   1.000
_cell.length_c   1.000
_cell.angle_alpha   90.00
_cell.angle_beta   90.00
_cell.angle_gamma   90.00
#
_symmetry.space_group_name_H-M   'P 1'
#
loop_
_entity.id
_entity.type
_entity.pdbx_description
1 polymer ?
#
loop_
_entity_poly.entity_id
_entity_poly.type
_entity_poly.pdbx_seq_one_letter_code
_entity_poly.pdbx_strand_id
1 'polypeptide(L)'
;MKRALGLMLIVASVVAIAFTVGTAGAAPVQKQDTSLTGAGATFPFPLISKWIPAVGSAYGINVNYSPIGSGGGIAAITARTVDFGASDAPLSGDQLNACKGCVVVPWALSAISIPYNLPGISCVVRLTPNVLSSIYLGDITRWNDPKVTQNNGTCNLPDLKITPVYRSDNSGSSYAFTDYLSNVNATWKSKYGTGVNAQWPAGVGAKGSSGVAGVVSKTPGALTYVDIAYSLKNKLRIGWVQNRSGKFTSPGLRGIKAASTVLPRKITDFTQLKLVDPPKTAGPLAYPISTFTYVIAPTSSSKAADLRKFVYWAVTRGQTYGPPLLFQPLPLQVQAYAFREIKKIQS
;
A
#
# COMPACT_ATOMS: atom_id res chain seq x y z
N MET A 1 44.85 -101.75 5.40
CA MET A 1 44.23 -102.38 4.21
C MET A 1 42.85 -101.79 4.03
N LYS A 2 42.47 -101.55 2.83
CA LYS A 2 41.21 -101.02 2.24
C LYS A 2 41.14 -99.51 1.98
N ARG A 3 41.33 -99.24 0.70
CA ARG A 3 41.13 -98.00 0.01
C ARG A 3 39.61 -97.69 -0.13
N ALA A 4 39.16 -96.47 0.05
CA ALA A 4 37.86 -96.03 -0.35
C ALA A 4 38.01 -94.77 -1.24
N LEU A 5 37.47 -94.90 -2.41
CA LEU A 5 37.43 -93.91 -3.50
C LEU A 5 36.47 -92.80 -3.14
N GLY A 6 36.90 -91.53 -3.17
CA GLY A 6 36.03 -90.39 -3.03
C GLY A 6 35.60 -89.86 -4.37
N LEU A 7 34.29 -89.78 -4.56
CA LEU A 7 33.60 -89.23 -5.76
C LEU A 7 33.51 -87.71 -5.61
N MET A 8 34.10 -87.01 -6.57
CA MET A 8 34.08 -85.54 -6.63
C MET A 8 32.85 -85.08 -7.43
N LEU A 9 31.87 -84.49 -6.72
CA LEU A 9 30.70 -83.87 -7.35
C LEU A 9 31.03 -82.38 -7.60
N ILE A 10 31.10 -82.03 -8.88
CA ILE A 10 31.20 -80.65 -9.31
C ILE A 10 29.76 -80.05 -9.38
N VAL A 11 29.47 -79.17 -8.47
CA VAL A 11 28.21 -78.40 -8.51
C VAL A 11 28.48 -77.12 -9.35
N ALA A 12 27.90 -77.06 -10.52
CA ALA A 12 27.92 -75.83 -11.35
C ALA A 12 26.89 -74.82 -10.81
N SER A 13 27.37 -73.76 -10.19
CA SER A 13 26.52 -72.63 -9.74
C SER A 13 26.26 -71.70 -10.92
N VAL A 14 25.02 -71.73 -11.41
CA VAL A 14 24.51 -70.70 -12.39
C VAL A 14 24.15 -69.46 -11.63
N VAL A 15 24.99 -68.42 -11.75
CA VAL A 15 24.65 -67.07 -11.24
C VAL A 15 23.71 -66.37 -12.22
N ALA A 16 22.43 -66.31 -11.90
CA ALA A 16 21.47 -65.48 -12.61
C ALA A 16 21.67 -64.02 -12.18
N ILE A 17 22.23 -63.17 -13.03
CA ILE A 17 22.30 -61.74 -12.85
C ILE A 17 20.94 -61.16 -13.24
N ALA A 18 20.09 -60.84 -12.25
CA ALA A 18 18.87 -60.12 -12.46
C ALA A 18 19.21 -58.61 -12.68
N PHE A 19 19.10 -58.12 -13.91
CA PHE A 19 19.10 -56.70 -14.19
C PHE A 19 17.80 -56.10 -13.66
N THR A 20 17.83 -55.50 -12.47
CA THR A 20 16.78 -54.61 -12.01
C THR A 20 16.93 -53.29 -12.76
N VAL A 21 16.07 -53.06 -13.77
CA VAL A 21 15.87 -51.76 -14.36
C VAL A 21 15.21 -50.89 -13.30
N GLY A 22 16.04 -50.19 -12.51
CA GLY A 22 15.59 -49.16 -11.59
C GLY A 22 14.96 -48.03 -12.40
N THR A 23 13.63 -47.91 -12.40
CA THR A 23 12.98 -46.68 -12.79
C THR A 23 13.49 -45.61 -11.82
N ALA A 24 14.42 -44.79 -12.30
CA ALA A 24 14.77 -43.53 -11.61
C ALA A 24 13.55 -42.65 -11.56
N GLY A 25 12.73 -42.82 -10.53
CA GLY A 25 11.69 -41.87 -10.19
C GLY A 25 12.40 -40.52 -10.01
N ALA A 26 12.04 -39.54 -10.86
CA ALA A 26 12.50 -38.17 -10.68
C ALA A 26 12.15 -37.76 -9.25
N ALA A 27 13.18 -37.55 -8.41
CA ALA A 27 12.98 -36.99 -7.08
C ALA A 27 12.13 -35.76 -7.21
N PRO A 28 11.08 -35.55 -6.37
CA PRO A 28 10.29 -34.33 -6.41
C PRO A 28 11.27 -33.17 -6.27
N VAL A 29 11.29 -32.29 -7.29
CA VAL A 29 12.06 -31.04 -7.24
C VAL A 29 11.55 -30.30 -6.01
N GLN A 30 12.32 -30.36 -4.93
CA GLN A 30 12.01 -29.67 -3.70
C GLN A 30 11.97 -28.18 -4.06
N LYS A 31 10.76 -27.63 -4.10
CA LYS A 31 10.52 -26.22 -4.41
C LYS A 31 11.28 -25.44 -3.33
N GLN A 32 12.42 -24.86 -3.69
CA GLN A 32 13.24 -24.12 -2.76
C GLN A 32 12.42 -22.92 -2.31
N ASP A 33 11.96 -22.92 -1.06
CA ASP A 33 11.18 -21.84 -0.48
C ASP A 33 12.02 -20.58 -0.46
N THR A 34 11.73 -19.68 -1.39
CA THR A 34 12.43 -18.38 -1.45
C THR A 34 11.78 -17.40 -0.49
N SER A 35 12.59 -16.79 0.37
CA SER A 35 12.15 -15.73 1.27
C SER A 35 12.47 -14.36 0.68
N LEU A 36 11.44 -13.50 0.56
CA LEU A 36 11.56 -12.09 0.23
C LEU A 36 11.28 -11.25 1.48
N THR A 37 12.18 -10.31 1.75
CA THR A 37 12.00 -9.32 2.81
C THR A 37 11.61 -7.97 2.23
N GLY A 38 10.61 -7.34 2.83
CA GLY A 38 10.15 -6.02 2.42
C GLY A 38 9.89 -5.11 3.61
N ALA A 39 10.00 -3.80 3.40
CA ALA A 39 9.67 -2.84 4.43
C ALA A 39 9.11 -1.55 3.82
N GLY A 40 8.31 -0.81 4.60
CA GLY A 40 7.87 0.50 4.14
C GLY A 40 6.46 0.90 4.56
N ALA A 41 5.73 1.46 3.60
CA ALA A 41 4.43 2.07 3.83
C ALA A 41 3.47 1.20 4.63
N THR A 42 2.80 1.83 5.61
CA THR A 42 1.73 1.17 6.39
C THR A 42 0.41 1.16 5.64
N PHE A 43 0.23 2.06 4.68
CA PHE A 43 -0.98 2.19 3.87
C PHE A 43 -1.37 0.88 3.16
N PRO A 44 -0.50 0.21 2.37
CA PRO A 44 -0.85 -1.02 1.67
C PRO A 44 -0.81 -2.27 2.56
N PHE A 45 -0.39 -2.18 3.82
CA PHE A 45 -0.18 -3.33 4.68
C PHE A 45 -1.41 -4.24 4.85
N PRO A 46 -2.65 -3.71 4.98
CA PRO A 46 -3.85 -4.57 5.00
C PRO A 46 -3.98 -5.46 3.76
N LEU A 47 -3.63 -4.94 2.58
CA LEU A 47 -3.65 -5.67 1.32
C LEU A 47 -2.47 -6.65 1.21
N ILE A 48 -1.26 -6.20 1.54
CA ILE A 48 -0.06 -7.04 1.57
C ILE A 48 -0.27 -8.25 2.49
N SER A 49 -0.92 -8.06 3.65
CA SER A 49 -1.24 -9.15 4.59
C SER A 49 -2.16 -10.23 3.99
N LYS A 50 -2.97 -9.87 2.97
CA LYS A 50 -3.76 -10.84 2.19
C LYS A 50 -2.94 -11.49 1.09
N TRP A 51 -1.99 -10.75 0.51
CA TRP A 51 -1.11 -11.26 -0.53
C TRP A 51 -0.10 -12.29 -0.05
N ILE A 52 0.45 -12.11 1.16
CA ILE A 52 1.49 -12.99 1.73
C ILE A 52 1.10 -14.47 1.68
N PRO A 53 0.00 -14.92 2.31
CA PRO A 53 -0.38 -16.32 2.25
C PRO A 53 -0.76 -16.79 0.84
N ALA A 54 -1.36 -15.90 0.04
CA ALA A 54 -1.81 -16.25 -1.31
C ALA A 54 -0.66 -16.46 -2.29
N VAL A 55 0.38 -15.63 -2.24
CA VAL A 55 1.58 -15.80 -3.09
C VAL A 55 2.43 -16.98 -2.61
N GLY A 56 2.47 -17.23 -1.30
CA GLY A 56 3.09 -18.40 -0.71
C GLY A 56 2.48 -19.68 -1.27
N SER A 57 1.15 -19.79 -1.23
CA SER A 57 0.41 -20.93 -1.80
C SER A 57 0.60 -21.08 -3.31
N ALA A 58 0.62 -19.94 -4.05
CA ALA A 58 0.70 -19.97 -5.51
C ALA A 58 2.10 -20.33 -6.04
N TYR A 59 3.16 -19.86 -5.38
CA TYR A 59 4.53 -19.92 -5.91
C TYR A 59 5.59 -20.44 -4.94
N GLY A 60 5.26 -20.73 -3.66
CA GLY A 60 6.23 -21.05 -2.63
C GLY A 60 7.14 -19.88 -2.25
N ILE A 61 6.67 -18.65 -2.44
CA ILE A 61 7.42 -17.44 -2.08
C ILE A 61 6.97 -16.97 -0.70
N ASN A 62 7.86 -17.05 0.28
CA ASN A 62 7.64 -16.53 1.62
C ASN A 62 7.95 -15.04 1.64
N VAL A 63 6.97 -14.20 1.94
CA VAL A 63 7.16 -12.74 2.03
C VAL A 63 7.07 -12.30 3.48
N ASN A 64 8.11 -11.63 3.97
CA ASN A 64 8.14 -10.96 5.26
C ASN A 64 8.09 -9.45 5.05
N TYR A 65 7.06 -8.77 5.56
CA TYR A 65 6.90 -7.34 5.36
C TYR A 65 6.81 -6.59 6.69
N SER A 66 7.64 -5.55 6.84
CA SER A 66 7.70 -4.67 8.01
C SER A 66 7.07 -3.31 7.70
N PRO A 67 5.88 -2.98 8.24
CA PRO A 67 5.19 -1.71 7.98
C PRO A 67 5.77 -0.57 8.86
N ILE A 68 6.91 0.00 8.45
CA ILE A 68 7.70 0.99 9.19
C ILE A 68 7.55 2.44 8.68
N GLY A 69 6.65 2.66 7.72
CA GLY A 69 6.44 3.96 7.05
C GLY A 69 7.24 4.08 5.75
N SER A 70 6.75 4.93 4.82
CA SER A 70 7.34 5.09 3.48
C SER A 70 8.81 5.50 3.53
N GLY A 71 9.17 6.47 4.38
CA GLY A 71 10.56 6.89 4.53
C GLY A 71 11.47 5.77 5.01
N GLY A 72 11.02 4.96 5.97
CA GLY A 72 11.73 3.78 6.43
C GLY A 72 11.94 2.75 5.32
N GLY A 73 10.92 2.52 4.49
CA GLY A 73 11.00 1.62 3.33
C GLY A 73 11.97 2.09 2.26
N ILE A 74 11.94 3.38 1.94
CA ILE A 74 12.89 4.01 0.99
C ILE A 74 14.33 3.88 1.52
N ALA A 75 14.56 4.18 2.79
CA ALA A 75 15.87 4.04 3.40
C ALA A 75 16.38 2.58 3.38
N ALA A 76 15.52 1.63 3.76
CA ALA A 76 15.88 0.22 3.79
C ALA A 76 16.24 -0.35 2.42
N ILE A 77 15.48 0.00 1.36
CA ILE A 77 15.81 -0.46 0.00
C ILE A 77 17.02 0.26 -0.58
N THR A 78 17.21 1.53 -0.25
CA THR A 78 18.42 2.28 -0.65
C THR A 78 19.69 1.67 -0.05
N ALA A 79 19.62 1.25 1.22
CA ALA A 79 20.70 0.54 1.92
C ALA A 79 20.79 -0.96 1.56
N ARG A 80 19.89 -1.49 0.74
CA ARG A 80 19.81 -2.94 0.38
C ARG A 80 19.67 -3.86 1.58
N THR A 81 19.05 -3.40 2.67
CA THR A 81 18.76 -4.24 3.85
C THR A 81 17.48 -5.07 3.69
N VAL A 82 16.72 -4.81 2.64
CA VAL A 82 15.52 -5.55 2.23
C VAL A 82 15.54 -5.82 0.73
N ASP A 83 14.77 -6.82 0.28
CA ASP A 83 14.64 -7.16 -1.14
C ASP A 83 13.76 -6.17 -1.90
N PHE A 84 12.78 -5.54 -1.21
CA PHE A 84 11.94 -4.48 -1.76
C PHE A 84 11.51 -3.45 -0.71
N GLY A 85 11.34 -2.22 -1.12
CA GLY A 85 10.73 -1.16 -0.34
C GLY A 85 9.28 -0.92 -0.75
N ALA A 86 8.49 -0.23 0.10
CA ALA A 86 7.18 0.27 -0.29
C ALA A 86 6.98 1.71 0.17
N SER A 87 6.34 2.52 -0.69
CA SER A 87 6.08 3.94 -0.43
C SER A 87 4.74 4.37 -1.04
N ASP A 88 4.00 5.25 -0.35
CA ASP A 88 2.80 5.91 -0.91
C ASP A 88 3.16 7.30 -1.48
N ALA A 89 4.39 7.76 -1.26
CA ALA A 89 4.95 8.90 -1.94
C ALA A 89 5.80 8.43 -3.13
N PRO A 90 5.72 9.09 -4.31
CA PRO A 90 6.69 8.86 -5.38
C PRO A 90 8.10 9.22 -4.89
N LEU A 91 9.13 8.53 -5.37
CA LEU A 91 10.50 8.88 -5.06
C LEU A 91 10.85 10.23 -5.72
N SER A 92 11.57 11.08 -4.98
CA SER A 92 12.20 12.27 -5.57
C SER A 92 13.37 11.86 -6.46
N GLY A 93 13.85 12.80 -7.29
CA GLY A 93 15.04 12.59 -8.10
C GLY A 93 16.27 12.17 -7.26
N ASP A 94 16.48 12.85 -6.12
CA ASP A 94 17.59 12.52 -5.22
C ASP A 94 17.45 11.12 -4.60
N GLN A 95 16.22 10.69 -4.25
CA GLN A 95 15.96 9.36 -3.74
C GLN A 95 16.19 8.28 -4.79
N LEU A 96 15.81 8.53 -6.06
CA LEU A 96 16.10 7.64 -7.17
C LEU A 96 17.59 7.50 -7.40
N ASN A 97 18.31 8.63 -7.42
CA ASN A 97 19.76 8.67 -7.59
C ASN A 97 20.45 7.93 -6.43
N ALA A 98 20.03 8.18 -5.19
CA ALA A 98 20.55 7.50 -4.00
C ALA A 98 20.30 5.98 -4.03
N CYS A 99 19.16 5.55 -4.57
CA CYS A 99 18.81 4.13 -4.68
C CYS A 99 19.66 3.37 -5.72
N LYS A 100 20.40 4.05 -6.59
CA LYS A 100 21.35 3.46 -7.55
C LYS A 100 20.79 2.24 -8.30
N GLY A 101 19.87 2.48 -9.22
CA GLY A 101 19.23 1.42 -10.00
C GLY A 101 18.04 0.78 -9.27
N CYS A 102 17.07 1.59 -8.87
CA CYS A 102 15.76 1.13 -8.42
C CYS A 102 14.68 1.42 -9.48
N VAL A 103 13.71 0.54 -9.55
CA VAL A 103 12.45 0.75 -10.26
C VAL A 103 11.33 1.04 -9.27
N VAL A 104 10.38 1.88 -9.69
CA VAL A 104 9.20 2.27 -8.92
C VAL A 104 7.96 1.74 -9.63
N VAL A 105 7.32 0.74 -9.05
CA VAL A 105 6.19 0.05 -9.66
C VAL A 105 4.92 0.36 -8.87
N PRO A 106 3.89 0.99 -9.48
CA PRO A 106 2.59 1.13 -8.83
C PRO A 106 1.97 -0.25 -8.67
N TRP A 107 1.61 -0.63 -7.43
CA TRP A 107 1.07 -1.95 -7.15
C TRP A 107 -0.30 -1.97 -6.49
N ALA A 108 -0.74 -0.85 -5.91
CA ALA A 108 -2.08 -0.71 -5.40
C ALA A 108 -2.59 0.74 -5.52
N LEU A 109 -3.91 0.89 -5.55
CA LEU A 109 -4.62 2.15 -5.67
C LEU A 109 -5.74 2.19 -4.63
N SER A 110 -5.75 3.20 -3.75
CA SER A 110 -6.80 3.40 -2.76
C SER A 110 -6.95 4.89 -2.44
N ALA A 111 -7.48 5.22 -1.26
CA ALA A 111 -7.73 6.59 -0.85
C ALA A 111 -7.36 6.85 0.60
N ILE A 112 -6.95 8.08 0.87
CA ILE A 112 -6.85 8.63 2.22
C ILE A 112 -8.26 9.03 2.67
N SER A 113 -8.77 8.38 3.70
CA SER A 113 -10.02 8.73 4.36
C SER A 113 -9.79 9.74 5.47
N ILE A 114 -10.87 10.45 5.86
CA ILE A 114 -10.87 11.39 6.99
C ILE A 114 -11.80 10.83 8.07
N PRO A 115 -11.34 9.86 8.87
CA PRO A 115 -12.13 9.36 9.98
C PRO A 115 -12.15 10.34 11.14
N TYR A 116 -13.27 10.31 11.87
CA TYR A 116 -13.49 11.16 13.04
C TYR A 116 -14.21 10.40 14.16
N ASN A 117 -14.14 10.94 15.36
CA ASN A 117 -14.82 10.41 16.55
C ASN A 117 -15.73 11.46 17.16
N LEU A 118 -17.03 11.40 16.83
CA LEU A 118 -18.06 12.25 17.40
C LEU A 118 -19.14 11.37 18.04
N PRO A 119 -19.06 11.11 19.34
CA PRO A 119 -20.07 10.34 20.06
C PRO A 119 -21.47 10.98 19.93
N GLY A 120 -22.48 10.15 19.73
CA GLY A 120 -23.89 10.63 19.60
C GLY A 120 -24.25 11.19 18.21
N ILE A 121 -23.29 11.42 17.31
CA ILE A 121 -23.58 11.90 15.96
C ILE A 121 -23.80 10.72 15.00
N SER A 122 -25.00 10.66 14.39
CA SER A 122 -25.39 9.60 13.44
C SER A 122 -25.21 10.01 11.97
N CYS A 123 -25.22 11.30 11.67
CA CYS A 123 -25.02 11.82 10.32
C CYS A 123 -23.58 11.71 9.82
N VAL A 124 -23.37 11.84 8.51
CA VAL A 124 -22.04 11.91 7.90
C VAL A 124 -21.57 13.36 7.87
N VAL A 125 -20.44 13.64 8.50
CA VAL A 125 -19.82 14.96 8.48
C VAL A 125 -19.26 15.27 7.08
N ARG A 126 -19.58 16.45 6.55
CA ARG A 126 -19.16 16.97 5.27
C ARG A 126 -18.05 18.01 5.48
N LEU A 127 -16.91 17.80 4.85
CA LEU A 127 -15.71 18.61 5.01
C LEU A 127 -15.38 19.28 3.66
N THR A 128 -15.46 20.60 3.62
CA THR A 128 -14.96 21.36 2.47
C THR A 128 -13.43 21.42 2.50
N PRO A 129 -12.76 21.69 1.36
CA PRO A 129 -11.30 21.87 1.34
C PRO A 129 -10.82 22.93 2.34
N ASN A 130 -11.55 24.04 2.44
CA ASN A 130 -11.22 25.11 3.39
C ASN A 130 -11.37 24.69 4.84
N VAL A 131 -12.46 24.01 5.20
CA VAL A 131 -12.67 23.48 6.57
C VAL A 131 -11.57 22.52 6.94
N LEU A 132 -11.25 21.57 6.05
CA LEU A 132 -10.24 20.55 6.34
C LEU A 132 -8.84 21.16 6.51
N SER A 133 -8.45 22.10 5.64
CA SER A 133 -7.18 22.80 5.77
C SER A 133 -7.13 23.70 7.02
N SER A 134 -8.21 24.44 7.33
CA SER A 134 -8.26 25.29 8.52
C SER A 134 -8.21 24.51 9.83
N ILE A 135 -8.74 23.29 9.88
CA ILE A 135 -8.59 22.40 11.03
C ILE A 135 -7.10 22.07 11.28
N TYR A 136 -6.36 21.69 10.24
CA TYR A 136 -4.95 21.34 10.37
C TYR A 136 -4.03 22.56 10.51
N LEU A 137 -4.48 23.75 10.10
CA LEU A 137 -3.82 25.03 10.39
C LEU A 137 -4.05 25.48 11.85
N GLY A 138 -5.05 24.92 12.55
CA GLY A 138 -5.44 25.34 13.89
C GLY A 138 -6.40 26.51 13.94
N ASP A 139 -6.90 26.99 12.79
CA ASP A 139 -7.85 28.10 12.68
C ASP A 139 -9.27 27.70 13.12
N ILE A 140 -9.65 26.42 12.88
CA ILE A 140 -10.93 25.83 13.31
C ILE A 140 -10.62 24.82 14.41
N THR A 141 -11.11 25.08 15.61
CA THR A 141 -10.79 24.30 16.81
C THR A 141 -11.98 23.59 17.45
N ARG A 142 -13.20 23.82 16.94
CA ARG A 142 -14.43 23.21 17.46
C ARG A 142 -15.33 22.68 16.35
N TRP A 143 -16.06 21.60 16.65
CA TRP A 143 -16.94 20.97 15.66
C TRP A 143 -18.18 21.81 15.36
N ASN A 144 -18.65 22.62 16.29
CA ASN A 144 -19.77 23.57 16.09
C ASN A 144 -19.36 24.91 15.46
N ASP A 145 -18.11 25.06 14.99
CA ASP A 145 -17.69 26.26 14.25
C ASP A 145 -18.65 26.52 13.08
N PRO A 146 -19.08 27.79 12.85
CA PRO A 146 -19.99 28.16 11.76
C PRO A 146 -19.53 27.66 10.37
N LYS A 147 -18.21 27.65 10.10
CA LYS A 147 -17.65 27.17 8.82
C LYS A 147 -17.85 25.65 8.66
N VAL A 148 -17.86 24.90 9.76
CA VAL A 148 -18.13 23.45 9.75
C VAL A 148 -19.64 23.20 9.63
N THR A 149 -20.46 23.87 10.45
CA THR A 149 -21.92 23.66 10.51
C THR A 149 -22.64 24.10 9.24
N GLN A 150 -22.14 25.09 8.51
CA GLN A 150 -22.72 25.59 7.25
C GLN A 150 -23.02 24.48 6.23
N ASN A 151 -22.19 23.45 6.15
CA ASN A 151 -22.38 22.32 5.23
C ASN A 151 -22.96 21.07 5.92
N ASN A 152 -23.28 21.18 7.21
CA ASN A 152 -23.71 20.11 8.08
C ASN A 152 -25.02 20.42 8.83
N GLY A 153 -25.90 21.22 8.23
CA GLY A 153 -27.14 21.70 8.90
C GLY A 153 -28.09 20.61 9.39
N THR A 154 -28.00 19.39 8.84
CA THR A 154 -28.74 18.21 9.32
C THR A 154 -28.03 17.49 10.46
N CYS A 155 -26.80 17.89 10.80
CA CYS A 155 -26.01 17.34 11.89
C CYS A 155 -25.97 18.36 13.03
N ASN A 156 -26.49 17.99 14.17
CA ASN A 156 -26.29 18.80 15.37
C ASN A 156 -24.88 18.59 15.92
N LEU A 157 -23.89 19.28 15.31
CA LEU A 157 -22.49 19.12 15.69
C LEU A 157 -22.26 19.72 17.08
N PRO A 158 -21.62 19.00 18.01
CA PRO A 158 -21.46 19.41 19.40
C PRO A 158 -20.43 20.52 19.56
N ASP A 159 -20.54 21.26 20.64
CA ASP A 159 -19.50 22.17 21.12
C ASP A 159 -18.35 21.34 21.71
N LEU A 160 -17.62 20.64 20.85
CA LEU A 160 -16.53 19.75 21.20
C LEU A 160 -15.25 20.20 20.50
N LYS A 161 -14.15 20.20 21.26
CA LYS A 161 -12.84 20.55 20.72
C LYS A 161 -12.43 19.58 19.62
N ILE A 162 -11.95 20.08 18.50
CA ILE A 162 -11.31 19.28 17.45
C ILE A 162 -9.87 18.95 17.85
N THR A 163 -9.50 17.68 17.75
CA THR A 163 -8.12 17.22 17.93
C THR A 163 -7.64 16.61 16.60
N PRO A 164 -6.92 17.39 15.75
CA PRO A 164 -6.30 16.83 14.58
C PRO A 164 -5.23 15.82 14.99
N VAL A 165 -5.22 14.65 14.36
CA VAL A 165 -4.20 13.62 14.59
C VAL A 165 -3.38 13.46 13.32
N TYR A 166 -2.06 13.45 13.44
CA TYR A 166 -1.15 13.36 12.30
C TYR A 166 -0.12 12.24 12.48
N ARG A 167 0.49 11.83 11.39
CA ARG A 167 1.57 10.84 11.38
C ARG A 167 2.88 11.47 11.87
N SER A 168 3.44 10.93 12.95
CA SER A 168 4.73 11.35 13.51
C SER A 168 5.93 10.64 12.89
N ASP A 169 5.71 9.70 11.98
CA ASP A 169 6.73 9.00 11.20
C ASP A 169 6.77 9.52 9.76
N ASN A 170 7.85 9.23 9.02
CA ASN A 170 8.00 9.60 7.61
C ASN A 170 6.98 8.84 6.75
N SER A 171 5.83 9.44 6.52
CA SER A 171 4.63 8.79 5.99
C SER A 171 4.28 9.24 4.56
N GLY A 172 4.09 8.27 3.66
CA GLY A 172 3.54 8.55 2.34
C GLY A 172 2.08 9.00 2.40
N SER A 173 1.31 8.56 3.43
CA SER A 173 -0.05 9.08 3.65
C SER A 173 -0.02 10.56 4.04
N SER A 174 1.01 11.01 4.80
CA SER A 174 1.24 12.44 5.04
C SER A 174 1.56 13.18 3.75
N TYR A 175 2.39 12.58 2.87
CA TYR A 175 2.67 13.15 1.56
C TYR A 175 1.39 13.39 0.76
N ALA A 176 0.54 12.36 0.59
CA ALA A 176 -0.70 12.48 -0.18
C ALA A 176 -1.68 13.49 0.44
N PHE A 177 -1.77 13.53 1.76
CA PHE A 177 -2.66 14.47 2.44
C PHE A 177 -2.13 15.92 2.40
N THR A 178 -0.84 16.14 2.60
CA THR A 178 -0.24 17.48 2.51
C THR A 178 -0.18 17.98 1.06
N ASP A 179 -0.08 17.09 0.08
CA ASP A 179 -0.26 17.44 -1.33
C ASP A 179 -1.68 17.96 -1.59
N TYR A 180 -2.70 17.26 -1.05
CA TYR A 180 -4.08 17.75 -1.11
C TYR A 180 -4.22 19.14 -0.43
N LEU A 181 -3.71 19.32 0.79
CA LEU A 181 -3.77 20.59 1.50
C LEU A 181 -3.06 21.71 0.73
N SER A 182 -1.92 21.42 0.10
CA SER A 182 -1.17 22.37 -0.74
C SER A 182 -1.93 22.75 -2.01
N ASN A 183 -2.71 21.85 -2.59
CA ASN A 183 -3.51 22.13 -3.78
C ASN A 183 -4.75 22.99 -3.49
N VAL A 184 -5.31 22.89 -2.28
CA VAL A 184 -6.56 23.56 -1.92
C VAL A 184 -6.40 24.79 -1.02
N ASN A 185 -5.20 25.02 -0.46
CA ASN A 185 -4.95 26.12 0.47
C ASN A 185 -3.57 26.75 0.24
N ALA A 186 -3.56 28.04 -0.18
CA ALA A 186 -2.34 28.77 -0.48
C ALA A 186 -1.44 28.99 0.76
N THR A 187 -2.04 29.21 1.94
CA THR A 187 -1.29 29.37 3.19
C THR A 187 -0.59 28.08 3.57
N TRP A 188 -1.28 26.92 3.46
CA TRP A 188 -0.65 25.64 3.67
C TRP A 188 0.53 25.44 2.71
N LYS A 189 0.28 25.66 1.41
CA LYS A 189 1.29 25.51 0.36
C LYS A 189 2.55 26.31 0.63
N SER A 190 2.40 27.58 1.02
CA SER A 190 3.54 28.48 1.23
C SER A 190 4.31 28.23 2.52
N LYS A 191 3.63 27.79 3.62
CA LYS A 191 4.25 27.65 4.93
C LYS A 191 4.72 26.21 5.22
N TYR A 192 3.98 25.20 4.78
CA TYR A 192 4.19 23.81 5.18
C TYR A 192 4.47 22.88 3.98
N GLY A 193 3.92 23.18 2.81
CA GLY A 193 4.15 22.44 1.57
C GLY A 193 3.68 20.97 1.61
N THR A 194 4.31 20.16 0.77
CA THR A 194 4.04 18.72 0.61
C THR A 194 5.24 17.91 1.05
N GLY A 195 5.04 16.87 1.88
CA GLY A 195 6.16 16.04 2.32
C GLY A 195 5.76 14.80 3.13
N VAL A 196 6.64 13.82 3.16
CA VAL A 196 6.51 12.64 4.03
C VAL A 196 6.76 12.97 5.49
N ASN A 197 7.61 13.96 5.75
CA ASN A 197 7.93 14.51 7.07
C ASN A 197 7.39 15.95 7.16
N ALA A 198 6.07 16.07 7.21
CA ALA A 198 5.41 17.36 7.27
C ALA A 198 5.51 17.97 8.67
N GLN A 199 5.65 19.29 8.73
CA GLN A 199 5.49 20.04 9.96
C GLN A 199 4.00 20.35 10.17
N TRP A 200 3.51 20.09 11.38
CA TRP A 200 2.09 20.23 11.70
C TRP A 200 1.90 21.36 12.72
N PRO A 201 1.17 22.44 12.33
CA PRO A 201 0.95 23.57 13.25
C PRO A 201 0.00 23.24 14.39
N ALA A 202 -0.86 22.22 14.23
CA ALA A 202 -1.84 21.83 15.25
C ALA A 202 -2.00 20.31 15.32
N GLY A 203 -2.41 19.81 16.48
CA GLY A 203 -2.79 18.43 16.69
C GLY A 203 -1.79 17.59 17.47
N VAL A 204 -1.96 16.28 17.42
CA VAL A 204 -1.14 15.28 18.11
C VAL A 204 -0.59 14.25 17.15
N GLY A 205 0.68 13.88 17.32
CA GLY A 205 1.35 12.89 16.48
C GLY A 205 1.13 11.46 16.96
N ALA A 206 0.96 10.52 16.01
CA ALA A 206 0.98 9.10 16.30
C ALA A 206 1.70 8.32 15.19
N LYS A 207 2.42 7.25 15.55
CA LYS A 207 3.22 6.46 14.62
C LYS A 207 2.37 5.46 13.85
N GLY A 208 2.51 5.46 12.53
CA GLY A 208 1.87 4.50 11.63
C GLY A 208 0.35 4.70 11.47
N SER A 209 -0.22 4.04 10.46
CA SER A 209 -1.68 4.11 10.20
C SER A 209 -2.50 3.54 11.37
N SER A 210 -2.02 2.47 12.02
CA SER A 210 -2.67 1.90 13.20
C SER A 210 -2.66 2.86 14.39
N GLY A 211 -1.56 3.62 14.57
CA GLY A 211 -1.42 4.59 15.66
C GLY A 211 -2.43 5.73 15.53
N VAL A 212 -2.49 6.40 14.37
CA VAL A 212 -3.44 7.50 14.16
C VAL A 212 -4.89 7.04 14.25
N ALA A 213 -5.24 5.88 13.68
CA ALA A 213 -6.58 5.31 13.81
C ALA A 213 -6.92 4.96 15.26
N GLY A 214 -5.96 4.43 16.01
CA GLY A 214 -6.11 4.11 17.43
C GLY A 214 -6.34 5.34 18.31
N VAL A 215 -5.65 6.44 18.04
CA VAL A 215 -5.88 7.72 18.76
C VAL A 215 -7.29 8.23 18.48
N VAL A 216 -7.73 8.27 17.21
CA VAL A 216 -9.08 8.73 16.86
C VAL A 216 -10.15 7.87 17.51
N SER A 217 -10.00 6.55 17.52
CA SER A 217 -11.00 5.65 18.13
C SER A 217 -11.23 5.91 19.62
N LYS A 218 -10.22 6.41 20.33
CA LYS A 218 -10.23 6.61 21.79
C LYS A 218 -10.46 8.07 22.21
N THR A 219 -10.39 9.01 21.28
CA THR A 219 -10.41 10.45 21.61
C THR A 219 -11.64 11.11 21.01
N PRO A 220 -12.68 11.42 21.81
CA PRO A 220 -13.81 12.23 21.35
C PRO A 220 -13.34 13.55 20.75
N GLY A 221 -13.92 13.94 19.62
CA GLY A 221 -13.56 15.14 18.88
C GLY A 221 -12.32 14.99 17.97
N ALA A 222 -11.61 13.86 18.00
CA ALA A 222 -10.46 13.66 17.12
C ALA A 222 -10.88 13.35 15.68
N LEU A 223 -10.03 13.76 14.74
CA LEU A 223 -10.05 13.32 13.33
C LEU A 223 -8.63 13.08 12.86
N THR A 224 -8.48 12.30 11.80
CA THR A 224 -7.19 12.07 11.14
C THR A 224 -7.34 11.87 9.63
N TYR A 225 -6.22 11.71 8.96
CA TYR A 225 -6.09 11.20 7.60
C TYR A 225 -5.40 9.82 7.65
N VAL A 226 -6.00 8.82 7.04
CA VAL A 226 -5.46 7.46 7.03
C VAL A 226 -6.06 6.67 5.87
N ASP A 227 -5.35 5.63 5.41
CA ASP A 227 -5.92 4.68 4.45
C ASP A 227 -7.27 4.14 4.92
N ILE A 228 -8.21 4.05 3.98
CA ILE A 228 -9.59 3.68 4.29
C ILE A 228 -9.72 2.30 4.95
N ALA A 229 -8.84 1.34 4.64
CA ALA A 229 -8.91 0.01 5.25
C ALA A 229 -8.70 0.06 6.78
N TYR A 230 -7.88 1.01 7.27
CA TYR A 230 -7.73 1.22 8.72
C TYR A 230 -8.98 1.83 9.36
N SER A 231 -9.65 2.75 8.67
CA SER A 231 -10.92 3.31 9.14
C SER A 231 -11.99 2.22 9.25
N LEU A 232 -12.11 1.34 8.25
CA LEU A 232 -13.02 0.20 8.27
C LEU A 232 -12.69 -0.79 9.38
N LYS A 233 -11.40 -1.17 9.51
CA LYS A 233 -10.94 -2.11 10.54
C LYS A 233 -11.28 -1.62 11.96
N ASN A 234 -11.17 -0.31 12.20
CA ASN A 234 -11.45 0.30 13.49
C ASN A 234 -12.91 0.79 13.63
N LYS A 235 -13.77 0.51 12.63
CA LYS A 235 -15.19 0.91 12.60
C LYS A 235 -15.40 2.42 12.82
N LEU A 236 -14.46 3.23 12.33
CA LEU A 236 -14.51 4.68 12.46
C LEU A 236 -15.51 5.27 11.46
N ARG A 237 -16.21 6.33 11.87
CA ARG A 237 -17.00 7.15 10.96
C ARG A 237 -16.09 7.95 10.06
N ILE A 238 -16.45 8.09 8.78
CA ILE A 238 -15.62 8.71 7.76
C ILE A 238 -16.33 9.95 7.22
N GLY A 239 -15.66 11.08 7.25
CA GLY A 239 -16.11 12.32 6.66
C GLY A 239 -16.12 12.25 5.13
N TRP A 240 -17.11 12.88 4.52
CA TRP A 240 -17.14 13.10 3.08
C TRP A 240 -16.41 14.39 2.75
N VAL A 241 -15.55 14.34 1.74
CA VAL A 241 -14.73 15.48 1.33
C VAL A 241 -15.28 16.06 0.03
N GLN A 242 -15.38 17.39 -0.02
CA GLN A 242 -15.85 18.08 -1.21
C GLN A 242 -14.77 18.06 -2.30
N ASN A 243 -15.14 17.64 -3.50
CA ASN A 243 -14.28 17.63 -4.68
C ASN A 243 -14.38 18.92 -5.50
N ARG A 244 -13.56 19.06 -6.53
CA ARG A 244 -13.56 20.24 -7.42
C ARG A 244 -14.87 20.46 -8.19
N SER A 245 -15.75 19.46 -8.29
CA SER A 245 -17.12 19.60 -8.84
C SER A 245 -18.12 20.11 -7.80
N GLY A 246 -17.69 20.45 -6.58
CA GLY A 246 -18.54 20.90 -5.48
C GLY A 246 -19.37 19.80 -4.82
N LYS A 247 -19.11 18.51 -5.14
CA LYS A 247 -19.83 17.37 -4.56
C LYS A 247 -19.06 16.78 -3.40
N PHE A 248 -19.79 16.46 -2.31
CA PHE A 248 -19.24 15.69 -1.20
C PHE A 248 -19.19 14.22 -1.55
N THR A 249 -18.02 13.64 -1.50
CA THR A 249 -17.75 12.26 -1.92
C THR A 249 -17.09 11.45 -0.82
N SER A 250 -17.36 10.14 -0.80
CA SER A 250 -16.73 9.19 0.12
C SER A 250 -15.54 8.48 -0.53
N PRO A 251 -14.57 8.01 0.25
CA PRO A 251 -13.37 7.31 -0.26
C PRO A 251 -13.68 5.84 -0.63
N GLY A 252 -14.71 5.61 -1.46
CA GLY A 252 -15.09 4.27 -1.94
C GLY A 252 -14.55 3.96 -3.34
N LEU A 253 -14.66 2.69 -3.77
CA LEU A 253 -14.15 2.23 -5.07
C LEU A 253 -14.65 3.08 -6.25
N ARG A 254 -15.92 3.50 -6.24
CA ARG A 254 -16.49 4.36 -7.30
C ARG A 254 -15.79 5.72 -7.37
N GLY A 255 -15.50 6.34 -6.22
CA GLY A 255 -14.82 7.62 -6.14
C GLY A 255 -13.35 7.53 -6.57
N ILE A 256 -12.66 6.47 -6.14
CA ILE A 256 -11.28 6.19 -6.53
C ILE A 256 -11.18 5.90 -8.03
N LYS A 257 -12.10 5.09 -8.58
CA LYS A 257 -12.18 4.83 -10.02
C LYS A 257 -12.40 6.13 -10.80
N ALA A 258 -13.34 6.96 -10.37
CA ALA A 258 -13.60 8.25 -11.02
C ALA A 258 -12.35 9.14 -10.99
N ALA A 259 -11.64 9.24 -9.85
CA ALA A 259 -10.40 10.00 -9.77
C ALA A 259 -9.34 9.50 -10.76
N SER A 260 -9.29 8.19 -11.04
CA SER A 260 -8.29 7.60 -11.96
C SER A 260 -8.57 7.84 -13.45
N THR A 261 -9.73 8.37 -13.82
CA THR A 261 -10.08 8.63 -15.25
C THR A 261 -9.26 9.73 -15.90
N VAL A 262 -8.61 10.58 -15.09
CA VAL A 262 -7.76 11.69 -15.59
C VAL A 262 -6.34 11.26 -15.95
N LEU A 263 -5.99 10.01 -15.67
CA LEU A 263 -4.68 9.48 -16.04
C LEU A 263 -4.50 9.43 -17.55
N PRO A 264 -3.29 9.74 -18.08
CA PRO A 264 -3.02 9.66 -19.50
C PRO A 264 -3.19 8.21 -20.01
N ARG A 265 -3.61 8.06 -21.26
CA ARG A 265 -3.78 6.73 -21.89
C ARG A 265 -2.49 5.91 -21.91
N LYS A 266 -1.34 6.58 -22.04
CA LYS A 266 0.00 5.97 -21.97
C LYS A 266 0.79 6.65 -20.86
N ILE A 267 1.17 5.87 -19.86
CA ILE A 267 2.02 6.31 -18.76
C ILE A 267 3.46 5.94 -19.10
N THR A 268 4.35 6.90 -19.11
CA THR A 268 5.77 6.71 -19.43
C THR A 268 6.65 6.81 -18.18
N ASP A 269 6.16 7.50 -17.16
CA ASP A 269 6.87 7.73 -15.91
C ASP A 269 5.90 7.73 -14.72
N PHE A 270 6.36 7.29 -13.54
CA PHE A 270 5.51 7.23 -12.34
C PHE A 270 5.08 8.63 -11.83
N THR A 271 5.78 9.70 -12.19
CA THR A 271 5.39 11.08 -11.82
C THR A 271 4.07 11.52 -12.46
N GLN A 272 3.62 10.80 -13.51
CA GLN A 272 2.32 11.01 -14.14
C GLN A 272 1.16 10.38 -13.35
N LEU A 273 1.44 9.59 -12.31
CA LEU A 273 0.44 8.91 -11.48
C LEU A 273 -0.12 9.83 -10.38
N LYS A 274 -0.62 11.00 -10.79
CA LYS A 274 -1.17 12.01 -9.89
C LYS A 274 -2.70 11.91 -9.86
N LEU A 275 -3.25 11.65 -8.67
CA LEU A 275 -4.70 11.52 -8.45
C LEU A 275 -5.23 12.42 -7.33
N VAL A 276 -4.34 13.08 -6.59
CA VAL A 276 -4.74 13.99 -5.52
C VAL A 276 -5.35 15.24 -6.12
N ASP A 277 -6.53 15.61 -5.62
CA ASP A 277 -7.32 16.77 -6.04
C ASP A 277 -7.58 16.81 -7.56
N PRO A 278 -8.17 15.74 -8.14
CA PRO A 278 -8.34 15.63 -9.58
C PRO A 278 -9.22 16.78 -10.12
N PRO A 279 -9.00 17.20 -11.38
CA PRO A 279 -9.77 18.27 -12.00
C PRO A 279 -11.26 17.91 -12.12
N LYS A 280 -12.13 18.91 -12.37
CA LYS A 280 -13.58 18.70 -12.55
C LYS A 280 -13.93 17.67 -13.63
N THR A 281 -13.05 17.48 -14.61
CA THR A 281 -13.19 16.48 -15.68
C THR A 281 -13.22 15.03 -15.19
N ALA A 282 -12.71 14.77 -13.97
CA ALA A 282 -12.87 13.48 -13.31
C ALA A 282 -14.32 13.17 -12.90
N GLY A 283 -15.19 14.17 -12.94
CA GLY A 283 -16.62 14.06 -12.68
C GLY A 283 -17.01 14.18 -11.19
N PRO A 284 -18.34 14.15 -10.95
CA PRO A 284 -18.89 14.48 -9.62
C PRO A 284 -18.63 13.42 -8.55
N LEU A 285 -18.24 12.20 -8.94
CA LEU A 285 -17.96 11.11 -8.01
C LEU A 285 -16.51 11.04 -7.57
N ALA A 286 -15.58 11.74 -8.26
CA ALA A 286 -14.16 11.66 -8.01
C ALA A 286 -13.82 12.00 -6.54
N TYR A 287 -13.16 11.07 -5.84
CA TYR A 287 -12.73 11.31 -4.46
C TYR A 287 -11.40 12.07 -4.46
N PRO A 288 -11.30 13.21 -3.75
CA PRO A 288 -10.18 14.13 -3.93
C PRO A 288 -8.85 13.66 -3.35
N ILE A 289 -8.84 12.68 -2.45
CA ILE A 289 -7.59 12.22 -1.82
C ILE A 289 -7.34 10.73 -2.19
N SER A 290 -7.44 10.45 -3.49
CA SER A 290 -7.07 9.14 -4.06
C SER A 290 -5.58 9.11 -4.37
N THR A 291 -4.91 7.99 -4.14
CA THR A 291 -3.47 7.86 -4.35
C THR A 291 -3.05 6.44 -4.66
N PHE A 292 -1.91 6.32 -5.35
CA PHE A 292 -1.21 5.06 -5.55
C PHE A 292 -0.28 4.78 -4.37
N THR A 293 0.07 3.52 -4.23
CA THR A 293 1.22 3.05 -3.46
C THR A 293 2.13 2.25 -4.38
N TYR A 294 3.41 2.27 -4.09
CA TYR A 294 4.45 1.78 -4.97
C TYR A 294 5.30 0.74 -4.25
N VAL A 295 5.69 -0.31 -4.96
CA VAL A 295 6.84 -1.13 -4.59
C VAL A 295 8.08 -0.58 -5.27
N ILE A 296 9.18 -0.55 -4.53
CA ILE A 296 10.49 -0.10 -4.97
C ILE A 296 11.40 -1.31 -4.96
N ALA A 297 11.93 -1.68 -6.11
CA ALA A 297 12.76 -2.86 -6.25
C ALA A 297 14.09 -2.52 -6.95
N PRO A 298 15.20 -3.21 -6.61
CA PRO A 298 16.45 -3.01 -7.30
C PRO A 298 16.37 -3.57 -8.74
N THR A 299 17.04 -2.93 -9.68
CA THR A 299 17.17 -3.44 -11.06
C THR A 299 18.03 -4.69 -11.15
N SER A 300 18.94 -4.90 -10.19
CA SER A 300 19.77 -6.11 -10.10
C SER A 300 19.60 -6.76 -8.71
N SER A 301 19.27 -8.05 -8.68
CA SER A 301 19.07 -8.81 -7.45
C SER A 301 19.27 -10.31 -7.68
N SER A 302 19.97 -10.99 -6.80
CA SER A 302 20.08 -12.46 -6.80
C SER A 302 18.70 -13.15 -6.66
N LYS A 303 17.68 -12.44 -6.15
CA LYS A 303 16.28 -12.90 -6.02
C LYS A 303 15.36 -12.34 -7.11
N ALA A 304 15.91 -11.82 -8.20
CA ALA A 304 15.16 -11.12 -9.26
C ALA A 304 13.98 -11.96 -9.81
N ALA A 305 14.15 -13.25 -9.98
CA ALA A 305 13.11 -14.12 -10.52
C ALA A 305 11.87 -14.15 -9.61
N ASP A 306 12.05 -14.33 -8.31
CA ASP A 306 10.94 -14.41 -7.36
C ASP A 306 10.37 -13.02 -7.03
N LEU A 307 11.22 -11.99 -7.00
CA LEU A 307 10.79 -10.61 -6.87
C LEU A 307 9.90 -10.19 -8.04
N ARG A 308 10.27 -10.51 -9.29
CA ARG A 308 9.41 -10.30 -10.47
C ARG A 308 8.10 -11.06 -10.38
N LYS A 309 8.14 -12.36 -9.99
CA LYS A 309 6.93 -13.17 -9.83
C LYS A 309 5.99 -12.56 -8.80
N PHE A 310 6.51 -12.16 -7.63
CA PHE A 310 5.71 -11.56 -6.57
C PHE A 310 5.08 -10.25 -7.02
N VAL A 311 5.87 -9.30 -7.55
CA VAL A 311 5.36 -8.00 -7.99
C VAL A 311 4.39 -8.13 -9.16
N TYR A 312 4.69 -9.00 -10.14
CA TYR A 312 3.78 -9.29 -11.26
C TYR A 312 2.44 -9.87 -10.77
N TRP A 313 2.51 -10.83 -9.85
CA TRP A 313 1.31 -11.41 -9.23
C TRP A 313 0.51 -10.33 -8.47
N ALA A 314 1.17 -9.47 -7.71
CA ALA A 314 0.53 -8.39 -6.95
C ALA A 314 -0.24 -7.42 -7.86
N VAL A 315 0.34 -7.02 -9.01
CA VAL A 315 -0.32 -6.11 -9.97
C VAL A 315 -1.33 -6.79 -10.90
N THR A 316 -1.47 -8.11 -10.84
CA THR A 316 -2.44 -8.90 -11.63
C THR A 316 -3.45 -9.62 -10.72
N ARG A 317 -3.19 -10.87 -10.38
CA ARG A 317 -4.09 -11.69 -9.53
C ARG A 317 -4.28 -11.10 -8.13
N GLY A 318 -3.24 -10.49 -7.57
CA GLY A 318 -3.29 -9.83 -6.28
C GLY A 318 -4.33 -8.70 -6.18
N GLN A 319 -4.69 -8.11 -7.33
CA GLN A 319 -5.70 -7.04 -7.37
C GLN A 319 -7.09 -7.52 -6.94
N THR A 320 -7.41 -8.80 -7.06
CA THR A 320 -8.71 -9.37 -6.65
C THR A 320 -8.94 -9.33 -5.14
N TYR A 321 -7.87 -9.22 -4.35
CA TYR A 321 -7.94 -9.07 -2.89
C TYR A 321 -8.22 -7.63 -2.44
N GLY A 322 -8.14 -6.68 -3.37
CA GLY A 322 -8.28 -5.25 -3.07
C GLY A 322 -9.68 -4.78 -2.72
N PRO A 323 -10.73 -5.10 -3.52
CA PRO A 323 -12.05 -4.50 -3.37
C PRO A 323 -12.68 -4.64 -1.97
N PRO A 324 -12.58 -5.76 -1.23
CA PRO A 324 -13.08 -5.86 0.14
C PRO A 324 -12.41 -4.91 1.13
N LEU A 325 -11.20 -4.43 0.81
CA LEU A 325 -10.42 -3.47 1.59
C LEU A 325 -10.46 -2.06 1.00
N LEU A 326 -11.31 -1.84 -0.01
CA LEU A 326 -11.44 -0.60 -0.79
C LEU A 326 -10.15 -0.18 -1.52
N PHE A 327 -9.32 -1.14 -1.91
CA PHE A 327 -8.32 -0.94 -2.95
C PHE A 327 -8.96 -1.19 -4.31
N GLN A 328 -8.91 -0.16 -5.15
CA GLN A 328 -9.42 -0.20 -6.52
C GLN A 328 -8.41 -0.98 -7.39
N PRO A 329 -8.85 -1.96 -8.21
CA PRO A 329 -7.96 -2.57 -9.18
C PRO A 329 -7.27 -1.53 -10.07
N LEU A 330 -6.00 -1.75 -10.36
CA LEU A 330 -5.19 -0.84 -11.16
C LEU A 330 -5.79 -0.67 -12.57
N PRO A 331 -5.92 0.57 -13.09
CA PRO A 331 -6.27 0.80 -14.49
C PRO A 331 -5.29 0.11 -15.46
N LEU A 332 -5.77 -0.32 -16.63
CA LEU A 332 -4.96 -1.07 -17.61
C LEU A 332 -3.69 -0.34 -18.05
N GLN A 333 -3.74 0.99 -18.23
CA GLN A 333 -2.56 1.78 -18.56
C GLN A 333 -1.52 1.81 -17.43
N VAL A 334 -1.97 1.73 -16.16
CA VAL A 334 -1.10 1.64 -14.99
C VAL A 334 -0.47 0.25 -14.91
N GLN A 335 -1.24 -0.81 -15.14
CA GLN A 335 -0.69 -2.18 -15.22
C GLN A 335 0.32 -2.31 -16.35
N ALA A 336 0.05 -1.74 -17.53
CA ALA A 336 0.98 -1.74 -18.65
C ALA A 336 2.29 -1.01 -18.32
N TYR A 337 2.24 0.09 -17.55
CA TYR A 337 3.43 0.74 -17.00
C TYR A 337 4.15 -0.18 -16.02
N ALA A 338 3.43 -0.73 -15.05
CA ALA A 338 4.00 -1.65 -14.05
C ALA A 338 4.74 -2.83 -14.71
N PHE A 339 4.18 -3.44 -15.76
CA PHE A 339 4.83 -4.54 -16.48
C PHE A 339 6.15 -4.15 -17.13
N ARG A 340 6.27 -2.91 -17.66
CA ARG A 340 7.56 -2.42 -18.22
C ARG A 340 8.60 -2.24 -17.13
N GLU A 341 8.19 -1.71 -15.98
CA GLU A 341 9.14 -1.51 -14.87
C GLU A 341 9.57 -2.85 -14.24
N ILE A 342 8.68 -3.82 -14.10
CA ILE A 342 8.98 -5.16 -13.58
C ILE A 342 10.03 -5.86 -14.44
N LYS A 343 10.01 -5.70 -15.77
CA LYS A 343 11.00 -6.29 -16.68
C LYS A 343 12.42 -5.79 -16.46
N LYS A 344 12.60 -4.61 -15.83
CA LYS A 344 13.92 -4.05 -15.52
C LYS A 344 14.61 -4.71 -14.32
N ILE A 345 13.86 -5.52 -13.52
CA ILE A 345 14.42 -6.28 -12.41
C ILE A 345 15.14 -7.50 -12.99
N GLN A 346 16.44 -7.60 -12.87
CA GLN A 346 17.28 -8.64 -13.48
C GLN A 346 18.24 -9.24 -12.44
N SER A 347 18.77 -10.44 -12.76
CA SER A 347 19.79 -11.12 -11.95
C SER A 347 21.15 -10.48 -12.11
#